data_0009aa802da1eb118146c162125a2713
#
_entry.id   0009aa802da1eb118146c162125a2713
#
_cell.length_a   1.000
_cell.length_b   1.000
_cell.length_c   1.000
_cell.angle_alpha   90.00
_cell.angle_beta   90.00
_cell.angle_gamma   90.00
#
_symmetry.space_group_name_H-M   'P 1'
#
loop_
_entity.id
_entity.type
_entity.pdbx_description
1 polymer ?
#
loop_
_entity_poly.entity_id
_entity_poly.type
_entity_poly.pdbx_seq_one_letter_code
_entity_poly.pdbx_strand_id
1 'polypeptide(L)'
;MVTEEDKILEKLKAKKIDKLEEKLDHNIRGYDHLIEYKDDHKCSLRSDWVDQNIQIVIDQHNVEIDKVKKMTIKDFSQNEIKQVTET
;
A
#
# COMPACT_ATOMS: atom_id res chain seq x y z
N MET A 1 8.02 -3.93 28.25
CA MET A 1 6.92 -2.98 28.48
C MET A 1 6.74 -2.07 27.28
N VAL A 2 5.51 -1.95 26.78
CA VAL A 2 5.20 -1.08 25.65
C VAL A 2 5.00 0.34 26.18
N THR A 3 5.79 1.29 25.69
CA THR A 3 5.66 2.71 26.08
C THR A 3 4.53 3.37 25.28
N GLU A 4 4.09 4.57 25.72
CA GLU A 4 3.09 5.34 24.96
C GLU A 4 3.62 5.71 23.57
N GLU A 5 4.91 6.00 23.47
CA GLU A 5 5.58 6.30 22.22
C GLU A 5 5.50 5.11 21.27
N ASP A 6 5.71 3.89 21.76
CA ASP A 6 5.58 2.67 20.97
C ASP A 6 4.16 2.46 20.47
N LYS A 7 3.16 2.74 21.32
CA LYS A 7 1.74 2.65 20.92
C LYS A 7 1.39 3.64 19.83
N ILE A 8 1.88 4.88 19.95
CA ILE A 8 1.69 5.92 18.94
C ILE A 8 2.33 5.48 17.63
N LEU A 9 3.55 4.96 17.70
CA LEU A 9 4.27 4.48 16.51
C LEU A 9 3.53 3.34 15.82
N GLU A 10 2.98 2.38 16.58
CA GLU A 10 2.17 1.30 16.00
C GLU A 10 0.96 1.83 15.26
N LYS A 11 0.25 2.80 15.83
CA LYS A 11 -0.90 3.43 15.19
C LYS A 11 -0.52 4.15 13.90
N LEU A 12 0.60 4.87 13.91
CA LEU A 12 1.11 5.58 12.74
C LEU A 12 1.46 4.61 11.62
N LYS A 13 2.15 3.52 11.96
CA LYS A 13 2.51 2.48 11.00
C LYS A 13 1.27 1.81 10.41
N ALA A 14 0.31 1.44 11.27
CA ALA A 14 -0.93 0.81 10.82
C ALA A 14 -1.69 1.69 9.85
N LYS A 15 -1.78 2.99 10.13
CA LYS A 15 -2.45 3.95 9.25
C LYS A 15 -1.76 4.06 7.89
N LYS A 16 -0.43 4.07 7.86
CA LYS A 16 0.31 4.10 6.59
C LYS A 16 0.14 2.80 5.80
N ILE A 17 0.18 1.66 6.48
CA ILE A 17 -0.02 0.36 5.84
C ILE A 17 -1.42 0.27 5.25
N ASP A 18 -2.45 0.72 5.96
CA ASP A 18 -3.82 0.74 5.45
C ASP A 18 -3.94 1.54 4.15
N LYS A 19 -3.29 2.72 4.09
CA LYS A 19 -3.27 3.53 2.88
C LYS A 19 -2.56 2.84 1.72
N LEU A 20 -1.46 2.15 2.00
CA LEU A 20 -0.73 1.39 0.99
C LEU A 20 -1.57 0.22 0.47
N GLU A 21 -2.30 -0.46 1.34
CA GLU A 21 -3.18 -1.55 0.96
C GLU A 21 -4.35 -1.07 0.10
N GLU A 22 -4.95 0.07 0.43
CA GLU A 22 -5.99 0.69 -0.40
C GLU A 22 -5.46 1.02 -1.79
N LYS A 23 -4.25 1.58 -1.87
CA LYS A 23 -3.62 1.93 -3.14
C LYS A 23 -3.34 0.68 -3.96
N LEU A 24 -2.86 -0.39 -3.32
CA LEU A 24 -2.60 -1.67 -4.00
C LEU A 24 -3.90 -2.24 -4.56
N ASP A 25 -4.95 -2.29 -3.75
CA ASP A 25 -6.26 -2.79 -4.18
C ASP A 25 -6.79 -2.01 -5.37
N HIS A 26 -6.69 -0.68 -5.33
CA HIS A 26 -7.12 0.18 -6.43
C HIS A 26 -6.34 -0.10 -7.72
N ASN A 27 -5.03 -0.28 -7.62
CA ASN A 27 -4.18 -0.58 -8.76
C ASN A 27 -4.51 -1.94 -9.36
N ILE A 28 -4.73 -2.96 -8.53
CA ILE A 28 -5.06 -4.31 -8.98
C ILE A 28 -6.42 -4.32 -9.69
N ARG A 29 -7.40 -3.60 -9.18
CA ARG A 29 -8.72 -3.48 -9.81
C ARG A 29 -8.61 -2.88 -11.22
N GLY A 30 -7.72 -1.92 -11.41
CA GLY A 30 -7.46 -1.37 -12.73
C GLY A 30 -6.99 -2.42 -13.73
N TYR A 31 -6.11 -3.32 -13.32
CA TYR A 31 -5.65 -4.41 -14.16
C TYR A 31 -6.74 -5.45 -14.43
N ASP A 32 -7.57 -5.73 -13.43
CA ASP A 32 -8.72 -6.64 -13.61
C ASP A 32 -9.67 -6.12 -14.70
N HIS A 33 -9.93 -4.83 -14.73
CA HIS A 33 -10.75 -4.20 -15.78
C HIS A 33 -10.10 -4.36 -17.16
N LEU A 34 -8.78 -4.25 -17.25
CA LEU A 34 -8.06 -4.44 -18.51
C LEU A 34 -8.18 -5.89 -19.01
N ILE A 35 -8.14 -6.86 -18.10
CA ILE A 35 -8.30 -8.27 -18.43
C ILE A 35 -9.72 -8.52 -18.96
N GLU A 36 -10.74 -8.00 -18.28
CA GLU A 36 -12.14 -8.11 -18.70
C GLU A 36 -12.35 -7.48 -20.07
N TYR A 37 -11.81 -6.29 -20.29
CA TYR A 37 -11.90 -5.59 -21.57
C TYR A 37 -11.29 -6.42 -22.71
N LYS A 38 -10.12 -7.01 -22.45
CA LYS A 38 -9.44 -7.87 -23.42
C LYS A 38 -10.31 -9.05 -23.82
N ASP A 39 -10.91 -9.73 -22.84
CA ASP A 39 -11.74 -10.92 -23.10
C ASP A 39 -13.00 -10.56 -23.88
N ASP A 40 -13.66 -9.45 -23.52
CA ASP A 40 -14.88 -8.98 -24.18
C ASP A 40 -14.66 -8.49 -25.61
N HIS A 41 -13.52 -7.84 -25.85
CA HIS A 41 -13.24 -7.18 -27.13
C HIS A 41 -12.20 -7.90 -27.99
N LYS A 42 -11.72 -9.06 -27.54
CA LYS A 42 -10.69 -9.85 -28.24
C LYS A 42 -9.46 -9.01 -28.58
N CYS A 43 -9.06 -8.12 -27.65
CA CYS A 43 -7.90 -7.27 -27.83
C CYS A 43 -6.61 -8.07 -27.84
N SER A 44 -5.56 -7.51 -28.47
CA SER A 44 -4.23 -8.13 -28.54
C SER A 44 -3.35 -7.86 -27.31
N LEU A 45 -3.94 -7.42 -26.18
CA LEU A 45 -3.20 -7.25 -24.94
C LEU A 45 -2.63 -8.59 -24.49
N ARG A 46 -1.34 -8.62 -24.25
CA ARG A 46 -0.68 -9.86 -23.78
C ARG A 46 -0.96 -10.07 -22.30
N SER A 47 -1.47 -11.23 -21.94
CA SER A 47 -1.69 -11.61 -20.53
C SER A 47 -0.40 -11.48 -19.73
N ASP A 48 0.73 -11.84 -20.34
CA ASP A 48 2.06 -11.78 -19.72
C ASP A 48 2.40 -10.34 -19.27
N TRP A 49 2.06 -9.35 -20.10
CA TRP A 49 2.32 -7.95 -19.75
C TRP A 49 1.53 -7.52 -18.51
N VAL A 50 0.26 -7.91 -18.43
CA VAL A 50 -0.59 -7.58 -17.28
C VAL A 50 -0.04 -8.27 -16.02
N ASP A 51 0.28 -9.56 -16.10
CA ASP A 51 0.81 -10.33 -14.99
C ASP A 51 2.13 -9.74 -14.49
N GLN A 52 3.04 -9.35 -15.38
CA GLN A 52 4.31 -8.74 -15.02
C GLN A 52 4.09 -7.40 -14.31
N ASN A 53 3.15 -6.59 -14.78
CA ASN A 53 2.87 -5.29 -14.15
C ASN A 53 2.23 -5.46 -12.78
N ILE A 54 1.33 -6.41 -12.61
CA ILE A 54 0.75 -6.73 -11.31
C ILE A 54 1.85 -7.16 -10.34
N GLN A 55 2.78 -8.01 -10.78
CA GLN A 55 3.89 -8.47 -9.94
C GLN A 55 4.78 -7.31 -9.51
N ILE A 56 5.10 -6.38 -10.41
CA ILE A 56 5.88 -5.19 -10.10
C ILE A 56 5.17 -4.34 -9.04
N VAL A 57 3.86 -4.15 -9.17
CA VAL A 57 3.06 -3.39 -8.20
C VAL A 57 3.10 -4.05 -6.82
N ILE A 58 2.95 -5.38 -6.77
CA ILE A 58 3.00 -6.14 -5.52
C ILE A 58 4.40 -6.05 -4.89
N ASP A 59 5.45 -6.19 -5.68
CA ASP A 59 6.83 -6.10 -5.18
C ASP A 59 7.13 -4.72 -4.60
N GLN A 60 6.70 -3.65 -5.27
CA GLN A 60 6.85 -2.29 -4.77
C GLN A 60 6.06 -2.07 -3.48
N HIS A 61 4.84 -2.60 -3.41
CA HIS A 61 4.01 -2.53 -2.21
C HIS A 61 4.72 -3.19 -1.02
N ASN A 62 5.30 -4.38 -1.22
CA ASN A 62 6.01 -5.10 -0.18
C ASN A 62 7.25 -4.33 0.31
N VAL A 63 7.99 -3.70 -0.61
CA VAL A 63 9.14 -2.86 -0.27
C VAL A 63 8.70 -1.67 0.58
N GLU A 64 7.61 -1.01 0.21
CA GLU A 64 7.09 0.14 0.96
C GLU A 64 6.60 -0.27 2.35
N ILE A 65 5.92 -1.42 2.47
CA ILE A 65 5.50 -1.95 3.77
C ILE A 65 6.71 -2.24 4.67
N ASP A 66 7.76 -2.84 4.12
CA ASP A 66 8.99 -3.09 4.88
C ASP A 66 9.62 -1.80 5.38
N LYS A 67 9.62 -0.76 4.54
CA LYS A 67 10.11 0.57 4.94
C LYS A 67 9.30 1.13 6.11
N VAL A 68 7.97 1.02 6.04
CA VAL A 68 7.09 1.49 7.11
C VAL A 68 7.35 0.73 8.40
N LYS A 69 7.54 -0.58 8.33
CA LYS A 69 7.84 -1.40 9.52
C LYS A 69 9.13 -1.00 10.21
N LYS A 70 10.09 -0.45 9.46
CA LYS A 70 11.39 0.01 9.99
C LYS A 70 11.38 1.47 10.41
N MET A 71 10.30 2.21 10.18
CA MET A 71 10.22 3.61 10.56
C MET A 71 10.23 3.79 12.07
N THR A 72 10.80 4.90 12.50
CA THR A 72 10.77 5.33 13.90
C THR A 72 9.87 6.55 14.03
N ILE A 73 9.58 6.95 15.27
CA ILE A 73 8.71 8.11 15.52
C ILE A 73 9.28 9.40 14.93
N LYS A 74 10.59 9.46 14.75
CA LYS A 74 11.26 10.62 14.13
C LYS A 74 10.97 10.75 12.64
N ASP A 75 10.55 9.68 12.00
CA ASP A 75 10.23 9.68 10.56
C ASP A 75 8.83 10.24 10.27
N PHE A 76 8.05 10.49 11.31
CA PHE A 76 6.69 11.02 11.18
C PHE A 76 6.65 12.51 11.55
N SER A 77 5.78 13.26 10.85
CA SER A 77 5.60 14.68 11.14
C SER A 77 4.80 14.90 12.43
N GLN A 78 4.91 16.08 13.00
CA GLN A 78 4.14 16.46 14.19
C GLN A 78 2.63 16.40 13.91
N ASN A 79 2.21 16.78 12.71
CA ASN A 79 0.80 16.71 12.33
C ASN A 79 0.29 15.27 12.32
N GLU A 80 1.08 14.33 11.80
CA GLU A 80 0.72 12.91 11.77
C GLU A 80 0.59 12.37 13.20
N ILE A 81 1.52 12.71 14.06
CA ILE A 81 1.50 12.30 15.47
C ILE A 81 0.26 12.85 16.17
N LYS A 82 -0.07 14.12 15.95
CA LYS A 82 -1.27 14.74 16.51
C LYS A 82 -2.54 14.03 16.09
N GLN A 83 -2.65 13.65 14.84
CA GLN A 83 -3.85 12.98 14.31
C GLN A 83 -4.17 11.67 15.04
N VAL A 84 -3.16 10.95 15.51
CA VAL A 84 -3.38 9.68 16.22
C VAL A 84 -3.44 9.87 17.74
N THR A 85 -2.97 10.99 18.27
CA THR A 85 -2.99 11.26 19.71
C THR A 85 -4.22 12.03 20.16
N GLU A 86 -4.86 12.78 19.27
CA GLU A 86 -6.04 13.61 19.57
C GLU A 86 -7.39 12.89 19.32
N THR A 87 -7.37 11.64 18.97
CA THR A 87 -8.61 10.87 18.76
C THR A 87 -9.07 10.16 20.02
#